data_69d0bb9ac27e6cef6a943367c6e4befb
#
_entry.id   69d0bb9ac27e6cef6a943367c6e4befb
#
_cell.length_a   1.000
_cell.length_b   1.000
_cell.length_c   1.000
_cell.angle_alpha   90.00
_cell.angle_beta   90.00
_cell.angle_gamma   90.00
#
_symmetry.space_group_name_H-M   'P 1'
#
loop_
_entity.id
_entity.type
_entity.pdbx_description
1 polymer ?
#
loop_
_entity_poly.entity_id
_entity_poly.type
_entity_poly.pdbx_seq_one_letter_code
_entity_poly.pdbx_strand_id
1 'polypeptide(L)'
;MKRLFLFAFYDPQGVVGEAAVRYLEALRPLGDIVLATDCDLQPGEAEKLAPWVLSFTAARHGEYDFGSYKRAYQLADLEGYDVLYLVNDSVVGPVYPLEPYLERMEALGTDAFGLVLNPSRRGRHLQSWFIGLKPAVFRSDWFRDFMGSVTAAGSKEEVCVRYESGFARALEARSIPFAGLYELKGKSVYNAVGRLCAAGFPFVKKSAFTRHGGSLGPAVARALSCAEPAMREAVVADLDRLYGESYRRRFLSAGLVRSCARYLRYLFRKCFSFLASFA
;
A
#
# COMPACT_ATOMS: atom_id res chain seq x y z
N MET A 1 -20.68 10.41 -4.09
CA MET A 1 -19.32 10.99 -4.01
C MET A 1 -18.51 10.42 -5.15
N LYS A 2 -17.92 11.26 -6.00
CA LYS A 2 -17.12 10.81 -7.16
C LYS A 2 -15.65 10.69 -6.74
N ARG A 3 -15.09 9.48 -6.80
CA ARG A 3 -13.74 9.17 -6.33
C ARG A 3 -12.80 8.90 -7.50
N LEU A 4 -11.55 9.36 -7.38
CA LEU A 4 -10.46 9.04 -8.29
C LEU A 4 -9.35 8.35 -7.51
N PHE A 5 -8.91 7.18 -7.97
CA PHE A 5 -7.79 6.43 -7.40
C PHE A 5 -6.56 6.60 -8.29
N LEU A 6 -5.48 7.16 -7.74
CA LEU A 6 -4.16 7.11 -8.36
C LEU A 6 -3.47 5.84 -7.83
N PHE A 7 -3.32 4.86 -8.71
CA PHE A 7 -2.79 3.55 -8.34
C PHE A 7 -1.31 3.45 -8.73
N ALA A 8 -0.43 3.32 -7.73
CA ALA A 8 0.98 3.04 -7.95
C ALA A 8 1.22 1.53 -7.97
N PHE A 9 1.81 1.03 -9.06
CA PHE A 9 2.08 -0.39 -9.24
C PHE A 9 3.57 -0.66 -9.45
N TYR A 10 4.06 -1.75 -8.86
CA TYR A 10 5.42 -2.26 -9.09
C TYR A 10 5.47 -3.78 -9.05
N ASP A 11 6.09 -4.37 -10.06
CA ASP A 11 6.48 -5.79 -10.05
C ASP A 11 7.92 -5.94 -10.56
N PRO A 12 8.79 -6.71 -9.87
CA PRO A 12 10.20 -6.85 -10.26
C PRO A 12 10.40 -7.58 -11.58
N GLN A 13 9.39 -8.32 -12.06
CA GLN A 13 9.39 -9.08 -13.32
C GLN A 13 8.57 -8.39 -14.41
N GLY A 14 7.93 -7.25 -14.13
CA GLY A 14 7.04 -6.57 -15.07
C GLY A 14 5.73 -7.32 -15.35
N VAL A 15 5.27 -8.15 -14.41
CA VAL A 15 4.05 -8.95 -14.53
C VAL A 15 2.93 -8.32 -13.71
N VAL A 16 1.77 -8.10 -14.31
CA VAL A 16 0.56 -7.68 -13.59
C VAL A 16 -0.02 -8.93 -12.92
N GLY A 17 0.29 -9.08 -11.63
CA GLY A 17 -0.15 -10.22 -10.84
C GLY A 17 -1.67 -10.25 -10.65
N GLU A 18 -2.22 -11.44 -10.50
CA GLU A 18 -3.66 -11.66 -10.37
C GLU A 18 -4.26 -10.95 -9.15
N ALA A 19 -3.51 -10.85 -8.03
CA ALA A 19 -3.96 -10.12 -6.84
C ALA A 19 -4.07 -8.60 -7.10
N ALA A 20 -3.23 -8.04 -7.96
CA ALA A 20 -3.34 -6.64 -8.37
C ALA A 20 -4.57 -6.41 -9.24
N VAL A 21 -4.84 -7.32 -10.19
CA VAL A 21 -6.07 -7.29 -11.01
C VAL A 21 -7.31 -7.33 -10.13
N ARG A 22 -7.38 -8.23 -9.16
CA ARG A 22 -8.50 -8.32 -8.21
C ARG A 22 -8.65 -7.08 -7.34
N TYR A 23 -7.55 -6.40 -7.01
CA TYR A 23 -7.62 -5.15 -6.29
C TYR A 23 -8.19 -4.01 -7.14
N LEU A 24 -7.78 -3.92 -8.42
CA LEU A 24 -8.35 -2.96 -9.37
C LEU A 24 -9.84 -3.24 -9.61
N GLU A 25 -10.22 -4.51 -9.78
CA GLU A 25 -11.60 -4.95 -9.89
C GLU A 25 -12.45 -4.51 -8.68
N ALA A 26 -11.92 -4.62 -7.46
CA ALA A 26 -12.60 -4.18 -6.25
C ALA A 26 -12.71 -2.66 -6.10
N LEU A 27 -11.77 -1.90 -6.67
CA LEU A 27 -11.79 -0.43 -6.68
C LEU A 27 -12.70 0.16 -7.75
N ARG A 28 -12.80 -0.47 -8.92
CA ARG A 28 -13.49 0.06 -10.10
C ARG A 28 -14.95 0.47 -9.87
N PRO A 29 -15.79 -0.31 -9.14
CA PRO A 29 -17.15 0.12 -8.83
C PRO A 29 -17.22 1.28 -7.84
N LEU A 30 -16.15 1.59 -7.13
CA LEU A 30 -16.08 2.64 -6.11
C LEU A 30 -15.57 3.97 -6.64
N GLY A 31 -14.95 3.98 -7.83
CA GLY A 31 -14.45 5.18 -8.49
C GLY A 31 -13.59 4.89 -9.72
N ASP A 32 -13.16 5.94 -10.36
CA ASP A 32 -12.27 5.88 -11.51
C ASP A 32 -10.82 5.64 -11.07
N ILE A 33 -10.02 4.99 -11.93
CA ILE A 33 -8.64 4.62 -11.62
C ILE A 33 -7.71 5.14 -12.71
N VAL A 34 -6.66 5.84 -12.31
CA VAL A 34 -5.50 6.17 -13.15
C VAL A 34 -4.28 5.51 -12.56
N LEU A 35 -3.51 4.77 -13.37
CA LEU A 35 -2.43 3.92 -12.88
C LEU A 35 -1.08 4.34 -13.45
N ALA A 36 -0.04 4.27 -12.62
CA ALA A 36 1.33 4.37 -13.10
C ALA A 36 2.20 3.26 -12.49
N THR A 37 3.11 2.71 -13.30
CA THR A 37 4.04 1.67 -12.83
C THR A 37 5.46 2.22 -12.66
N ASP A 38 6.24 1.63 -11.75
CA ASP A 38 7.70 1.80 -11.68
C ASP A 38 8.42 0.55 -12.24
N CYS A 39 7.85 -0.05 -13.27
CA CYS A 39 8.45 -1.16 -14.01
C CYS A 39 8.01 -1.13 -15.46
N ASP A 40 8.85 -1.68 -16.32
CA ASP A 40 8.49 -1.99 -17.70
C ASP A 40 7.65 -3.27 -17.69
N LEU A 41 6.46 -3.22 -18.29
CA LEU A 41 5.57 -4.37 -18.34
C LEU A 41 6.05 -5.37 -19.40
N GLN A 42 5.89 -6.65 -19.14
CA GLN A 42 6.09 -7.70 -20.12
C GLN A 42 5.02 -7.60 -21.25
N PRO A 43 5.30 -8.12 -22.47
CA PRO A 43 4.31 -8.18 -23.52
C PRO A 43 3.02 -8.87 -23.06
N GLY A 44 1.86 -8.28 -23.36
CA GLY A 44 0.54 -8.80 -22.98
C GLY A 44 0.08 -8.43 -21.56
N GLU A 45 0.94 -7.84 -20.71
CA GLU A 45 0.54 -7.51 -19.35
C GLU A 45 -0.27 -6.21 -19.25
N ALA A 46 -0.10 -5.30 -20.20
CA ALA A 46 -0.86 -4.06 -20.28
C ALA A 46 -2.36 -4.30 -20.50
N GLU A 47 -2.71 -5.32 -21.25
CA GLU A 47 -4.09 -5.72 -21.57
C GLU A 47 -4.88 -6.14 -20.33
N LYS A 48 -4.20 -6.62 -19.28
CA LYS A 48 -4.83 -6.96 -17.99
C LYS A 48 -5.30 -5.72 -17.22
N LEU A 49 -4.68 -4.56 -17.48
CA LEU A 49 -5.02 -3.29 -16.82
C LEU A 49 -6.18 -2.58 -17.52
N ALA A 50 -6.23 -2.64 -18.85
CA ALA A 50 -7.14 -1.86 -19.68
C ALA A 50 -8.62 -1.91 -19.24
N PRO A 51 -9.21 -3.04 -18.81
CA PRO A 51 -10.61 -3.09 -18.37
C PRO A 51 -10.91 -2.29 -17.10
N TRP A 52 -9.89 -1.99 -16.29
CA TRP A 52 -10.06 -1.49 -14.93
C TRP A 52 -9.69 -0.03 -14.75
N VAL A 53 -8.90 0.54 -15.67
CA VAL A 53 -8.34 1.89 -15.54
C VAL A 53 -8.83 2.82 -16.64
N LEU A 54 -9.00 4.11 -16.34
CA LEU A 54 -9.26 5.13 -17.37
C LEU A 54 -8.05 5.35 -18.27
N SER A 55 -6.88 5.38 -17.65
CA SER A 55 -5.61 5.56 -18.33
C SER A 55 -4.48 5.01 -17.46
N PHE A 56 -3.36 4.67 -18.09
CA PHE A 56 -2.16 4.25 -17.36
C PHE A 56 -0.89 4.64 -18.12
N THR A 57 0.22 4.69 -17.38
CA THR A 57 1.58 4.79 -17.93
C THR A 57 2.46 3.72 -17.32
N ALA A 58 3.28 3.08 -18.13
CA ALA A 58 4.16 2.00 -17.70
C ALA A 58 5.58 2.30 -18.13
N ALA A 59 6.42 2.66 -17.17
CA ALA A 59 7.85 2.87 -17.38
C ALA A 59 8.60 2.81 -16.06
N ARG A 60 9.78 2.23 -16.07
CA ARG A 60 10.69 2.27 -14.92
C ARG A 60 11.19 3.70 -14.70
N HIS A 61 11.01 4.24 -13.51
CA HIS A 61 11.45 5.60 -13.17
C HIS A 61 12.32 5.65 -11.88
N GLY A 62 12.30 4.63 -11.03
CA GLY A 62 13.15 4.57 -9.84
C GLY A 62 12.77 5.52 -8.70
N GLU A 63 11.59 6.13 -8.76
CA GLU A 63 11.10 7.10 -7.76
C GLU A 63 10.11 6.46 -6.77
N TYR A 64 9.94 5.13 -6.80
CA TYR A 64 9.02 4.35 -5.97
C TYR A 64 7.55 4.80 -6.10
N ASP A 65 6.75 4.53 -5.07
CA ASP A 65 5.30 4.79 -5.05
C ASP A 65 4.97 6.27 -5.34
N PHE A 66 5.73 7.21 -4.77
CA PHE A 66 5.48 8.64 -4.98
C PHE A 66 5.76 9.09 -6.42
N GLY A 67 6.74 8.49 -7.09
CA GLY A 67 6.99 8.74 -8.50
C GLY A 67 5.86 8.24 -9.38
N SER A 68 5.28 7.10 -9.05
CA SER A 68 4.08 6.59 -9.73
C SER A 68 2.86 7.49 -9.44
N TYR A 69 2.65 7.95 -8.21
CA TYR A 69 1.59 8.91 -7.89
C TYR A 69 1.74 10.22 -8.66
N LYS A 70 2.96 10.77 -8.77
CA LYS A 70 3.26 11.96 -9.57
C LYS A 70 2.80 11.79 -11.01
N ARG A 71 3.16 10.67 -11.65
CA ARG A 71 2.81 10.38 -13.05
C ARG A 71 1.31 10.17 -13.24
N ALA A 72 0.68 9.42 -12.35
CA ALA A 72 -0.76 9.23 -12.36
C ALA A 72 -1.51 10.56 -12.13
N TYR A 73 -1.01 11.42 -11.24
CA TYR A 73 -1.56 12.75 -10.99
C TYR A 73 -1.46 13.67 -12.22
N GLN A 74 -0.34 13.62 -12.93
CA GLN A 74 -0.12 14.38 -14.16
C GLN A 74 -0.98 13.89 -15.33
N LEU A 75 -1.30 12.60 -15.36
CA LEU A 75 -2.12 11.96 -16.40
C LEU A 75 -3.62 12.15 -16.17
N ALA A 76 -4.03 12.38 -14.92
CA ALA A 76 -5.43 12.46 -14.52
C ALA A 76 -6.05 13.81 -14.80
N ASP A 77 -7.28 13.82 -15.31
CA ASP A 77 -8.16 14.98 -15.17
C ASP A 77 -8.76 14.96 -13.74
N LEU A 78 -8.54 16.04 -13.00
CA LEU A 78 -8.96 16.15 -11.61
C LEU A 78 -10.31 16.83 -11.42
N GLU A 79 -10.92 17.30 -12.51
CA GLU A 79 -12.20 18.02 -12.42
C GLU A 79 -13.36 17.06 -12.07
N GLY A 80 -14.30 17.56 -11.30
CA GLY A 80 -15.52 16.86 -10.94
C GLY A 80 -15.36 15.73 -9.91
N TYR A 81 -14.15 15.46 -9.38
CA TYR A 81 -13.95 14.49 -8.30
C TYR A 81 -14.07 15.15 -6.92
N ASP A 82 -14.74 14.45 -6.01
CA ASP A 82 -14.91 14.86 -4.61
C ASP A 82 -13.75 14.41 -3.72
N VAL A 83 -13.12 13.28 -4.08
CA VAL A 83 -12.00 12.69 -3.34
C VAL A 83 -10.97 12.10 -4.31
N LEU A 84 -9.69 12.39 -4.05
CA LEU A 84 -8.55 11.73 -4.67
C LEU A 84 -7.94 10.74 -3.69
N TYR A 85 -7.76 9.49 -4.11
CA TYR A 85 -7.06 8.47 -3.34
C TYR A 85 -5.69 8.16 -3.93
N LEU A 86 -4.66 8.14 -3.08
CA LEU A 86 -3.35 7.55 -3.39
C LEU A 86 -3.36 6.12 -2.86
N VAL A 87 -3.25 5.14 -3.73
CA VAL A 87 -3.28 3.71 -3.39
C VAL A 87 -2.17 2.95 -4.10
N ASN A 88 -1.66 1.88 -3.50
CA ASN A 88 -0.62 1.09 -4.16
C ASN A 88 -0.74 -0.42 -3.89
N ASP A 89 0.00 -1.18 -4.66
CA ASP A 89 0.04 -2.64 -4.61
C ASP A 89 0.95 -3.24 -3.54
N SER A 90 1.46 -2.44 -2.59
CA SER A 90 2.25 -2.98 -1.46
C SER A 90 1.43 -3.80 -0.46
N VAL A 91 0.15 -3.97 -0.74
CA VAL A 91 -0.82 -4.79 -0.02
C VAL A 91 -1.42 -5.85 -0.93
N VAL A 92 -1.99 -6.89 -0.34
CA VAL A 92 -2.90 -7.84 -0.98
C VAL A 92 -4.26 -7.76 -0.32
N GLY A 93 -5.30 -7.95 -1.09
CA GLY A 93 -6.70 -7.76 -0.71
C GLY A 93 -7.44 -6.96 -1.77
N PRO A 94 -8.65 -6.46 -1.43
CA PRO A 94 -9.21 -6.44 -0.09
C PRO A 94 -9.65 -7.82 0.42
N VAL A 95 -9.55 -8.03 1.74
CA VAL A 95 -10.07 -9.23 2.40
C VAL A 95 -11.50 -9.02 2.94
N TYR A 96 -11.98 -7.79 2.85
CA TYR A 96 -13.36 -7.37 3.13
C TYR A 96 -13.78 -6.31 2.11
N PRO A 97 -15.08 -6.13 1.83
CA PRO A 97 -15.59 -5.05 0.94
C PRO A 97 -15.03 -3.67 1.36
N LEU A 98 -14.56 -2.87 0.39
CA LEU A 98 -13.87 -1.60 0.68
C LEU A 98 -14.81 -0.43 0.95
N GLU A 99 -16.00 -0.44 0.40
CA GLU A 99 -16.93 0.71 0.49
C GLU A 99 -17.14 1.22 1.92
N PRO A 100 -17.41 0.36 2.95
CA PRO A 100 -17.57 0.83 4.32
C PRO A 100 -16.32 1.49 4.92
N TYR A 101 -15.14 1.12 4.44
CA TYR A 101 -13.89 1.75 4.89
C TYR A 101 -13.70 3.13 4.27
N LEU A 102 -14.02 3.28 2.97
CA LEU A 102 -13.99 4.58 2.30
C LEU A 102 -14.94 5.55 2.98
N GLU A 103 -16.21 5.15 3.20
CA GLU A 103 -17.20 5.97 3.89
C GLU A 103 -16.74 6.41 5.28
N ARG A 104 -16.20 5.49 6.08
CA ARG A 104 -15.68 5.80 7.41
C ARG A 104 -14.45 6.73 7.38
N MET A 105 -13.58 6.58 6.38
CA MET A 105 -12.43 7.46 6.19
C MET A 105 -12.88 8.87 5.78
N GLU A 106 -13.80 8.97 4.85
CA GLU A 106 -14.39 10.23 4.36
C GLU A 106 -15.16 10.98 5.45
N ALA A 107 -15.73 10.24 6.41
CA ALA A 107 -16.44 10.78 7.58
C ALA A 107 -15.51 11.27 8.72
N LEU A 108 -14.17 11.14 8.61
CA LEU A 108 -13.23 11.61 9.64
C LEU A 108 -13.19 13.13 9.83
N GLY A 109 -13.86 13.90 8.96
CA GLY A 109 -13.98 15.35 9.12
C GLY A 109 -12.69 16.14 8.80
N THR A 110 -11.70 15.52 8.15
CA THR A 110 -10.43 16.15 7.76
C THR A 110 -10.29 16.23 6.24
N ASP A 111 -9.41 17.12 5.73
CA ASP A 111 -9.17 17.27 4.30
C ASP A 111 -8.14 16.28 3.75
N ALA A 112 -7.31 15.72 4.62
CA ALA A 112 -6.44 14.59 4.33
C ALA A 112 -6.72 13.47 5.34
N PHE A 113 -6.89 12.25 4.85
CA PHE A 113 -7.19 11.10 5.69
C PHE A 113 -6.56 9.84 5.11
N GLY A 114 -6.48 8.79 5.89
CA GLY A 114 -5.90 7.55 5.41
C GLY A 114 -6.41 6.33 6.15
N LEU A 115 -6.15 5.15 5.59
CA LEU A 115 -6.50 3.92 6.29
C LEU A 115 -5.66 3.77 7.56
N VAL A 116 -4.37 4.14 7.51
CA VAL A 116 -3.45 4.01 8.64
C VAL A 116 -2.73 5.32 8.93
N LEU A 117 -2.86 5.79 10.16
CA LEU A 117 -2.03 6.83 10.77
C LEU A 117 -0.93 6.14 11.58
N ASN A 118 0.32 6.49 11.33
CA ASN A 118 1.47 6.01 12.09
C ASN A 118 1.96 7.11 13.06
N PRO A 119 1.81 6.94 14.38
CA PRO A 119 2.34 7.87 15.38
C PRO A 119 3.84 7.60 15.62
N SER A 120 4.68 7.85 14.62
CA SER A 120 6.11 7.60 14.74
C SER A 120 6.81 8.69 15.57
N ARG A 121 8.04 8.37 16.07
CA ARG A 121 8.89 9.36 16.74
C ARG A 121 9.37 10.49 15.82
N ARG A 122 9.32 10.29 14.50
CA ARG A 122 9.68 11.28 13.46
C ARG A 122 8.50 12.19 13.08
N GLY A 123 7.44 12.21 13.88
CA GLY A 123 6.17 12.86 13.60
C GLY A 123 5.10 11.85 13.17
N ARG A 124 3.84 12.20 13.44
CA ARG A 124 2.69 11.41 12.96
C ARG A 124 2.56 11.58 11.44
N HIS A 125 2.21 10.53 10.73
CA HIS A 125 2.00 10.58 9.28
C HIS A 125 1.03 9.51 8.82
N LEU A 126 0.33 9.78 7.73
CA LEU A 126 -0.46 8.78 7.02
C LEU A 126 0.48 7.84 6.27
N GLN A 127 0.21 6.54 6.33
CA GLN A 127 0.95 5.58 5.50
C GLN A 127 0.51 5.72 4.04
N SER A 128 1.46 5.95 3.15
CA SER A 128 1.26 6.37 1.75
C SER A 128 0.48 5.40 0.86
N TRP A 129 0.27 4.18 1.30
CA TRP A 129 -0.34 3.14 0.47
C TRP A 129 -1.88 3.17 0.42
N PHE A 130 -2.54 4.02 1.26
CA PHE A 130 -3.98 4.27 1.19
C PHE A 130 -4.32 5.61 1.86
N ILE A 131 -4.25 6.70 1.09
CA ILE A 131 -4.53 8.07 1.54
C ILE A 131 -5.66 8.64 0.70
N GLY A 132 -6.63 9.31 1.32
CA GLY A 132 -7.67 10.09 0.67
C GLY A 132 -7.46 11.58 0.91
N LEU A 133 -7.73 12.39 -0.10
CA LEU A 133 -7.55 13.83 -0.11
C LEU A 133 -8.81 14.50 -0.65
N LYS A 134 -9.28 15.57 0.00
CA LYS A 134 -10.37 16.41 -0.50
C LYS A 134 -9.86 17.46 -1.50
N PRO A 135 -10.75 18.09 -2.29
CA PRO A 135 -10.36 19.07 -3.31
C PRO A 135 -9.49 20.21 -2.80
N ALA A 136 -9.72 20.68 -1.57
CA ALA A 136 -8.90 21.71 -0.93
C ALA A 136 -7.41 21.33 -0.83
N VAL A 137 -7.10 20.03 -0.80
CA VAL A 137 -5.72 19.52 -0.82
C VAL A 137 -5.29 19.20 -2.25
N PHE A 138 -5.95 18.25 -2.91
CA PHE A 138 -5.42 17.68 -4.16
C PHE A 138 -5.49 18.62 -5.36
N ARG A 139 -6.29 19.71 -5.32
CA ARG A 139 -6.33 20.74 -6.36
C ARG A 139 -5.48 21.98 -6.03
N SER A 140 -4.87 22.02 -4.85
CA SER A 140 -4.05 23.14 -4.44
C SER A 140 -2.73 23.22 -5.21
N ASP A 141 -2.23 24.43 -5.41
CA ASP A 141 -0.93 24.67 -6.06
C ASP A 141 0.21 24.00 -5.27
N TRP A 142 0.16 24.09 -3.95
CA TRP A 142 1.19 23.47 -3.11
C TRP A 142 1.25 21.94 -3.22
N PHE A 143 0.10 21.27 -3.40
CA PHE A 143 0.09 19.83 -3.59
C PHE A 143 0.62 19.45 -4.97
N ARG A 144 0.26 20.22 -6.00
CA ARG A 144 0.83 20.08 -7.35
C ARG A 144 2.36 20.23 -7.31
N ASP A 145 2.86 21.25 -6.61
CA ASP A 145 4.30 21.49 -6.46
C ASP A 145 4.97 20.39 -5.65
N PHE A 146 4.33 19.91 -4.57
CA PHE A 146 4.79 18.76 -3.80
C PHE A 146 4.93 17.52 -4.68
N MET A 147 3.91 17.17 -5.46
CA MET A 147 3.97 16.04 -6.39
C MET A 147 5.03 16.27 -7.47
N GLY A 148 5.14 17.48 -8.00
CA GLY A 148 6.17 17.85 -8.97
C GLY A 148 7.60 17.72 -8.44
N SER A 149 7.80 17.94 -7.15
CA SER A 149 9.12 17.85 -6.48
C SER A 149 9.63 16.42 -6.28
N VAL A 150 8.80 15.40 -6.56
CA VAL A 150 9.22 14.00 -6.39
C VAL A 150 10.33 13.63 -7.36
N THR A 151 11.43 13.13 -6.83
CA THR A 151 12.62 12.68 -7.56
C THR A 151 13.12 11.37 -7.00
N ALA A 152 13.96 10.67 -7.76
CA ALA A 152 14.62 9.46 -7.30
C ALA A 152 15.38 9.68 -6.00
N ALA A 153 15.39 8.69 -5.13
CA ALA A 153 16.11 8.69 -3.86
C ALA A 153 16.99 7.45 -3.77
N GLY A 154 18.08 7.56 -3.00
CA GLY A 154 19.05 6.47 -2.85
C GLY A 154 18.52 5.23 -2.15
N SER A 155 17.38 5.34 -1.44
CA SER A 155 16.79 4.23 -0.70
C SER A 155 15.30 4.43 -0.44
N LYS A 156 14.60 3.32 -0.18
CA LYS A 156 13.20 3.35 0.26
C LYS A 156 13.01 4.12 1.57
N GLU A 157 13.97 4.07 2.49
CA GLU A 157 13.90 4.81 3.75
C GLU A 157 13.92 6.32 3.49
N GLU A 158 14.76 6.76 2.57
CA GLU A 158 14.83 8.17 2.16
C GLU A 158 13.51 8.63 1.54
N VAL A 159 12.87 7.82 0.69
CA VAL A 159 11.55 8.11 0.13
C VAL A 159 10.51 8.27 1.25
N CYS A 160 10.48 7.37 2.23
CA CYS A 160 9.57 7.47 3.37
C CYS A 160 9.79 8.77 4.18
N VAL A 161 11.04 9.16 4.43
CA VAL A 161 11.36 10.40 5.16
C VAL A 161 11.02 11.64 4.35
N ARG A 162 11.38 11.64 3.07
CA ARG A 162 11.25 12.79 2.18
C ARG A 162 9.79 13.04 1.79
N TYR A 163 9.06 11.99 1.44
CA TYR A 163 7.72 12.11 0.87
C TYR A 163 6.60 11.65 1.81
N GLU A 164 6.68 10.50 2.47
CA GLU A 164 5.61 10.07 3.39
C GLU A 164 5.54 10.95 4.64
N SER A 165 6.66 11.08 5.38
CA SER A 165 6.75 12.02 6.50
C SER A 165 6.79 13.48 6.05
N GLY A 166 7.33 13.75 4.85
CA GLY A 166 7.36 15.08 4.22
C GLY A 166 5.98 15.60 3.90
N PHE A 167 5.10 14.75 3.41
CA PHE A 167 3.70 15.11 3.14
C PHE A 167 2.97 15.50 4.44
N ALA A 168 3.16 14.74 5.51
CA ALA A 168 2.57 15.10 6.81
C ALA A 168 3.07 16.46 7.30
N ARG A 169 4.37 16.73 7.21
CA ARG A 169 4.93 18.06 7.55
C ARG A 169 4.38 19.18 6.67
N ALA A 170 4.14 18.91 5.39
CA ALA A 170 3.55 19.88 4.47
C ALA A 170 2.10 20.21 4.83
N LEU A 171 1.32 19.24 5.30
CA LEU A 171 -0.03 19.44 5.86
C LEU A 171 0.02 20.24 7.15
N GLU A 172 0.88 19.85 8.10
CA GLU A 172 1.05 20.55 9.39
C GLU A 172 1.46 22.01 9.21
N ALA A 173 2.41 22.30 8.33
CA ALA A 173 2.86 23.67 8.03
C ALA A 173 1.75 24.56 7.47
N ARG A 174 0.68 23.97 6.96
CA ARG A 174 -0.51 24.66 6.41
C ARG A 174 -1.73 24.59 7.33
N SER A 175 -1.55 24.04 8.54
CA SER A 175 -2.64 23.79 9.49
C SER A 175 -3.78 22.95 8.90
N ILE A 176 -3.47 22.05 7.95
CA ILE A 176 -4.43 21.13 7.35
C ILE A 176 -4.53 19.90 8.25
N PRO A 177 -5.68 19.64 8.88
CA PRO A 177 -5.86 18.48 9.74
C PRO A 177 -5.85 17.20 8.93
N PHE A 178 -5.24 16.15 9.51
CA PHE A 178 -5.27 14.82 8.92
C PHE A 178 -5.51 13.74 9.98
N ALA A 179 -6.17 12.66 9.58
CA ALA A 179 -6.56 11.57 10.46
C ALA A 179 -6.44 10.20 9.77
N GLY A 180 -6.30 9.14 10.54
CA GLY A 180 -6.34 7.77 10.04
C GLY A 180 -7.46 6.96 10.66
N LEU A 181 -8.06 6.06 9.89
CA LEU A 181 -9.10 5.17 10.38
C LEU A 181 -8.55 4.21 11.44
N TYR A 182 -7.29 3.78 11.27
CA TYR A 182 -6.55 2.97 12.25
C TYR A 182 -5.27 3.68 12.65
N GLU A 183 -4.97 3.68 13.95
CA GLU A 183 -3.69 4.17 14.45
C GLU A 183 -2.78 2.98 14.72
N LEU A 184 -1.71 2.83 13.91
CA LEU A 184 -0.82 1.67 13.94
C LEU A 184 0.65 2.11 14.00
N LYS A 185 1.28 1.86 15.14
CA LYS A 185 2.67 2.27 15.39
C LYS A 185 3.67 1.43 14.59
N GLY A 186 4.52 2.10 13.84
CA GLY A 186 5.68 1.52 13.17
C GLY A 186 5.32 0.37 12.22
N LYS A 187 5.91 -0.78 12.45
CA LYS A 187 5.77 -1.96 11.59
C LYS A 187 4.57 -2.86 11.93
N SER A 188 3.64 -2.40 12.78
CA SER A 188 2.49 -3.20 13.24
C SER A 188 1.61 -3.67 12.08
N VAL A 189 1.47 -2.87 11.03
CA VAL A 189 0.63 -3.19 9.85
C VAL A 189 1.02 -4.51 9.16
N TYR A 190 2.29 -4.93 9.24
CA TYR A 190 2.75 -6.20 8.67
C TYR A 190 3.32 -7.20 9.68
N ASN A 191 3.44 -6.82 10.95
CA ASN A 191 3.90 -7.71 12.01
C ASN A 191 2.76 -8.25 12.90
N ALA A 192 1.58 -7.64 12.83
CA ALA A 192 0.44 -7.99 13.68
C ALA A 192 -0.80 -8.43 12.87
N VAL A 193 -0.58 -9.11 11.73
CA VAL A 193 -1.66 -9.48 10.78
C VAL A 193 -2.82 -10.21 11.46
N GLY A 194 -2.56 -11.16 12.36
CA GLY A 194 -3.62 -11.90 13.05
C GLY A 194 -4.52 -11.00 13.91
N ARG A 195 -3.94 -10.02 14.62
CA ARG A 195 -4.70 -9.04 15.41
C ARG A 195 -5.47 -8.08 14.51
N LEU A 196 -4.86 -7.62 13.42
CA LEU A 196 -5.49 -6.73 12.48
C LEU A 196 -6.67 -7.40 11.76
N CYS A 197 -6.49 -8.66 11.34
CA CYS A 197 -7.59 -9.45 10.78
C CYS A 197 -8.77 -9.58 11.76
N ALA A 198 -8.50 -9.89 13.03
CA ALA A 198 -9.53 -9.98 14.06
C ALA A 198 -10.25 -8.63 14.32
N ALA A 199 -9.57 -7.51 14.03
CA ALA A 199 -10.14 -6.16 14.10
C ALA A 199 -10.81 -5.72 12.78
N GLY A 200 -10.98 -6.60 11.81
CA GLY A 200 -11.60 -6.28 10.52
C GLY A 200 -10.74 -5.41 9.60
N PHE A 201 -9.42 -5.50 9.66
CA PHE A 201 -8.53 -4.72 8.79
C PHE A 201 -8.55 -5.27 7.35
N PRO A 202 -8.76 -4.43 6.31
CA PRO A 202 -9.13 -4.93 4.98
C PRO A 202 -7.98 -5.44 4.12
N PHE A 203 -6.72 -5.35 4.57
CA PHE A 203 -5.56 -5.70 3.74
C PHE A 203 -4.49 -6.48 4.50
N VAL A 204 -3.67 -7.20 3.75
CA VAL A 204 -2.42 -7.80 4.26
C VAL A 204 -1.24 -7.20 3.51
N LYS A 205 -0.29 -6.60 4.23
CA LYS A 205 0.93 -6.04 3.60
C LYS A 205 1.75 -7.14 2.95
N LYS A 206 2.21 -6.95 1.69
CA LYS A 206 3.10 -7.90 0.98
C LYS A 206 4.35 -8.26 1.80
N SER A 207 4.88 -7.30 2.57
CA SER A 207 6.01 -7.54 3.48
C SER A 207 5.73 -8.57 4.60
N ALA A 208 4.46 -8.86 4.93
CA ALA A 208 4.11 -9.92 5.88
C ALA A 208 4.45 -11.32 5.38
N PHE A 209 4.49 -11.52 4.07
CA PHE A 209 4.83 -12.80 3.42
C PHE A 209 6.34 -13.03 3.32
N THR A 210 7.15 -11.98 3.45
CA THR A 210 8.60 -12.07 3.29
C THR A 210 9.29 -12.71 4.50
N ARG A 211 10.55 -13.15 4.30
CA ARG A 211 11.40 -13.67 5.39
C ARG A 211 11.73 -12.62 6.46
N HIS A 212 11.50 -11.35 6.17
CA HIS A 212 11.77 -10.23 7.05
C HIS A 212 10.54 -9.74 7.84
N GLY A 213 9.36 -10.27 7.56
CA GLY A 213 8.13 -9.96 8.30
C GLY A 213 8.07 -10.68 9.65
N GLY A 214 7.52 -10.02 10.67
CA GLY A 214 7.30 -10.59 12.01
C GLY A 214 5.97 -11.34 12.16
N SER A 215 5.08 -11.31 11.16
CA SER A 215 3.81 -12.05 11.21
C SER A 215 4.02 -13.54 11.11
N LEU A 216 3.22 -14.29 11.87
CA LEU A 216 3.21 -15.75 11.81
C LEU A 216 2.42 -16.22 10.58
N GLY A 217 2.96 -17.20 9.85
CA GLY A 217 2.32 -17.72 8.65
C GLY A 217 0.87 -18.19 8.85
N PRO A 218 0.51 -18.93 9.90
CA PRO A 218 -0.87 -19.29 10.18
C PRO A 218 -1.81 -18.10 10.42
N ALA A 219 -1.31 -17.00 10.99
CA ALA A 219 -2.08 -15.77 11.15
C ALA A 219 -2.35 -15.10 9.79
N VAL A 220 -1.35 -15.11 8.90
CA VAL A 220 -1.49 -14.64 7.52
C VAL A 220 -2.48 -15.52 6.74
N ALA A 221 -2.37 -16.85 6.86
CA ALA A 221 -3.32 -17.80 6.24
C ALA A 221 -4.76 -17.55 6.69
N ARG A 222 -4.97 -17.28 7.99
CA ARG A 222 -6.29 -16.93 8.54
C ARG A 222 -6.80 -15.61 7.97
N ALA A 223 -5.95 -14.59 7.85
CA ALA A 223 -6.35 -13.32 7.24
C ALA A 223 -6.77 -13.50 5.77
N LEU A 224 -6.04 -14.31 5.01
CA LEU A 224 -6.39 -14.61 3.63
C LEU A 224 -7.70 -15.43 3.53
N SER A 225 -8.03 -16.26 4.52
CA SER A 225 -9.30 -17.02 4.50
C SER A 225 -10.54 -16.13 4.67
N CYS A 226 -10.37 -14.87 5.10
CA CYS A 226 -11.46 -13.89 5.13
C CYS A 226 -11.76 -13.29 3.74
N ALA A 227 -10.82 -13.39 2.80
CA ALA A 227 -11.01 -12.87 1.44
C ALA A 227 -11.94 -13.77 0.63
N GLU A 228 -12.59 -13.16 -0.36
CA GLU A 228 -13.31 -13.89 -1.41
C GLU A 228 -12.43 -14.98 -2.04
N PRO A 229 -12.99 -16.13 -2.44
CA PRO A 229 -12.22 -17.24 -3.01
C PRO A 229 -11.31 -16.80 -4.16
N ALA A 230 -11.82 -16.00 -5.11
CA ALA A 230 -11.06 -15.53 -6.26
C ALA A 230 -9.86 -14.65 -5.85
N MET A 231 -10.01 -13.76 -4.86
CA MET A 231 -8.90 -12.98 -4.32
C MET A 231 -7.86 -13.87 -3.64
N ARG A 232 -8.30 -14.85 -2.86
CA ARG A 232 -7.40 -15.78 -2.18
C ARG A 232 -6.58 -16.62 -3.16
N GLU A 233 -7.20 -17.11 -4.21
CA GLU A 233 -6.54 -17.87 -5.28
C GLU A 233 -5.52 -16.99 -6.02
N ALA A 234 -5.89 -15.77 -6.36
CA ALA A 234 -5.01 -14.79 -6.98
C ALA A 234 -3.76 -14.50 -6.11
N VAL A 235 -3.94 -14.30 -4.81
CA VAL A 235 -2.81 -14.11 -3.87
C VAL A 235 -1.92 -15.35 -3.80
N VAL A 236 -2.50 -16.54 -3.80
CA VAL A 236 -1.73 -17.80 -3.81
C VAL A 236 -0.90 -17.93 -5.08
N ALA A 237 -1.47 -17.63 -6.26
CA ALA A 237 -0.77 -17.66 -7.54
C ALA A 237 0.42 -16.68 -7.56
N ASP A 238 0.21 -15.44 -7.10
CA ASP A 238 1.27 -14.45 -7.02
C ASP A 238 2.38 -14.83 -6.03
N LEU A 239 2.03 -15.42 -4.88
CA LEU A 239 3.03 -15.92 -3.92
C LEU A 239 3.85 -17.07 -4.49
N ASP A 240 3.23 -17.95 -5.26
CA ASP A 240 3.93 -19.05 -5.93
C ASP A 240 4.87 -18.53 -7.02
N ARG A 241 4.43 -17.55 -7.81
CA ARG A 241 5.26 -16.87 -8.81
C ARG A 241 6.47 -16.15 -8.17
N LEU A 242 6.26 -15.38 -7.10
CA LEU A 242 7.29 -14.55 -6.49
C LEU A 242 8.26 -15.31 -5.58
N TYR A 243 7.79 -16.31 -4.86
CA TYR A 243 8.56 -16.97 -3.81
C TYR A 243 8.68 -18.50 -3.97
N GLY A 244 7.92 -19.08 -4.88
CA GLY A 244 7.82 -20.53 -5.09
C GLY A 244 6.85 -21.23 -4.14
N GLU A 245 6.16 -22.24 -4.65
CA GLU A 245 5.16 -23.02 -3.93
C GLU A 245 5.69 -23.64 -2.63
N SER A 246 6.91 -24.17 -2.65
CA SER A 246 7.55 -24.75 -1.47
C SER A 246 7.73 -23.75 -0.33
N TYR A 247 8.06 -22.49 -0.65
CA TYR A 247 8.16 -21.45 0.35
C TYR A 247 6.79 -21.09 0.91
N ARG A 248 5.79 -20.87 0.04
CA ARG A 248 4.42 -20.54 0.44
C ARG A 248 3.84 -21.62 1.34
N ARG A 249 3.88 -22.89 0.93
CA ARG A 249 3.35 -24.01 1.73
C ARG A 249 4.01 -24.07 3.11
N ARG A 250 5.33 -24.00 3.19
CA ARG A 250 6.06 -24.02 4.47
C ARG A 250 5.75 -22.79 5.34
N PHE A 251 5.50 -21.65 4.72
CA PHE A 251 5.19 -20.40 5.46
C PHE A 251 3.79 -20.43 6.04
N LEU A 252 2.77 -20.68 5.21
CA LEU A 252 1.37 -20.62 5.63
C LEU A 252 0.94 -21.76 6.55
N SER A 253 1.52 -22.95 6.39
CA SER A 253 1.23 -24.14 7.20
C SER A 253 2.23 -24.37 8.33
N ALA A 254 3.12 -23.44 8.62
CA ALA A 254 4.15 -23.61 9.63
C ALA A 254 3.53 -23.86 11.02
N GLY A 255 3.84 -25.00 11.62
CA GLY A 255 3.47 -25.30 13.01
C GLY A 255 4.07 -24.26 13.99
N LEU A 256 3.57 -24.26 15.23
CA LEU A 256 3.95 -23.29 16.26
C LEU A 256 5.46 -23.13 16.43
N VAL A 257 6.19 -24.25 16.51
CA VAL A 257 7.66 -24.26 16.71
C VAL A 257 8.39 -23.53 15.58
N ARG A 258 8.04 -23.79 14.31
CA ARG A 258 8.65 -23.11 13.16
C ARG A 258 8.28 -21.62 13.11
N SER A 259 7.05 -21.29 13.47
CA SER A 259 6.58 -19.94 13.56
C SER A 259 7.33 -19.16 14.63
N CYS A 260 7.53 -19.73 15.82
CA CYS A 260 8.32 -19.16 16.91
C CYS A 260 9.80 -19.01 16.50
N ALA A 261 10.42 -20.02 15.91
CA ALA A 261 11.80 -19.94 15.44
C ALA A 261 12.00 -18.86 14.36
N ARG A 262 11.01 -18.63 13.49
CA ARG A 262 11.02 -17.53 12.52
C ARG A 262 10.91 -16.16 13.21
N TYR A 263 10.01 -16.03 14.17
CA TYR A 263 9.83 -14.80 14.94
C TYR A 263 11.07 -14.45 15.76
N LEU A 264 11.69 -15.42 16.42
CA LEU A 264 12.96 -15.24 17.13
C LEU A 264 14.08 -14.76 16.19
N ARG A 265 14.22 -15.36 15.00
CA ARG A 265 15.17 -14.87 13.98
C ARG A 265 14.89 -13.46 13.51
N TYR A 266 13.62 -13.09 13.38
CA TYR A 266 13.22 -11.71 13.08
C TYR A 266 13.66 -10.74 14.20
N LEU A 267 13.40 -11.07 15.47
CA LEU A 267 13.82 -10.26 16.62
C LEU A 267 15.34 -10.12 16.67
N PHE A 268 16.07 -11.22 16.49
CA PHE A 268 17.52 -11.24 16.49
C PHE A 268 18.11 -10.30 15.43
N ARG A 269 17.62 -10.38 14.19
CA ARG A 269 18.03 -9.48 13.11
C ARG A 269 17.72 -8.01 13.44
N LYS A 270 16.58 -7.74 14.06
CA LYS A 270 16.21 -6.38 14.47
C LYS A 270 17.14 -5.82 15.54
N CYS A 271 17.57 -6.64 16.50
CA CYS A 271 18.54 -6.26 17.53
C CYS A 271 19.93 -6.01 16.90
N PHE A 272 20.40 -6.85 15.99
CA PHE A 272 21.69 -6.66 15.32
C PHE A 272 21.71 -5.43 14.41
N SER A 273 20.66 -5.16 13.64
CA SER A 273 20.59 -3.94 12.82
C SER A 273 20.54 -2.67 13.70
N PHE A 274 20.00 -2.76 14.90
CA PHE A 274 20.01 -1.66 15.86
C PHE A 274 21.42 -1.44 16.44
N LEU A 275 22.14 -2.48 16.78
CA LEU A 275 23.53 -2.38 17.26
C LEU A 275 24.50 -1.86 16.18
N ALA A 276 24.33 -2.28 14.93
CA ALA A 276 25.14 -1.80 13.81
C ALA A 276 24.87 -0.33 13.42
N SER A 277 23.77 0.26 13.88
CA SER A 277 23.46 1.69 13.67
C SER A 277 24.12 2.60 14.73
N PHE A 278 24.82 2.04 15.72
CA PHE A 278 25.57 2.76 16.75
C PHE A 278 27.10 2.57 16.63
N ALA A 279 27.56 1.76 15.68
CA ALA A 279 28.96 1.59 15.31
C ALA A 279 29.27 2.34 14.01
#